data_c0fd48a1988994268857ea4088d9986d
#
_entry.id   c0fd48a1988994268857ea4088d9986d
#
_cell.length_a   1.000
_cell.length_b   1.000
_cell.length_c   1.000
_cell.angle_alpha   90.00
_cell.angle_beta   90.00
_cell.angle_gamma   90.00
#
_symmetry.space_group_name_H-M   'P 1'
#
loop_
_entity.id
_entity.type
_entity.pdbx_description
1 polymer ?
#
loop_
_entity_poly.entity_id
_entity_poly.type
_entity_poly.pdbx_seq_one_letter_code
_entity_poly.pdbx_strand_id
1 'polypeptide(L)'
;MPYIEPVRTAEVWDPELRELIERCERLGVPDSLFPRILARVPAYAKALLRAMLLSHTEGNVDHKLKEIIRIQLARRAGDPYFAGLRSAKAMADGLDEAAIAAGCDDYERSPRFSEAEKWALRYADRMYLDPASVDAAFYAGMKHHYSEAQIMELGAFIALHYGMQVFMRTLGNGAPT
;
A
#
# COMPACT_ATOMS: atom_id res chain seq x y z
N MET A 1 6.39 -11.22 -18.21
CA MET A 1 4.90 -11.21 -18.33
C MET A 1 4.31 -11.98 -17.15
N PRO A 2 3.17 -11.58 -16.59
CA PRO A 2 2.55 -12.33 -15.50
C PRO A 2 2.16 -13.75 -15.96
N TYR A 3 2.20 -14.70 -15.03
CA TYR A 3 1.79 -16.09 -15.29
C TYR A 3 0.27 -16.25 -15.51
N ILE A 4 -0.50 -15.25 -15.06
CA ILE A 4 -1.95 -15.17 -15.31
C ILE A 4 -2.21 -13.94 -16.15
N GLU A 5 -2.79 -14.17 -17.34
CA GLU A 5 -3.09 -13.12 -18.29
C GLU A 5 -4.10 -12.11 -17.71
N PRO A 6 -3.81 -10.80 -17.70
CA PRO A 6 -4.76 -9.79 -17.29
C PRO A 6 -5.91 -9.67 -18.30
N VAL A 7 -7.12 -9.53 -17.79
CA VAL A 7 -8.28 -9.23 -18.63
C VAL A 7 -8.12 -7.82 -19.20
N ARG A 8 -8.44 -7.61 -20.48
CA ARG A 8 -8.48 -6.26 -21.06
C ARG A 8 -9.67 -5.49 -20.48
N THR A 9 -9.45 -4.24 -20.05
CA THR A 9 -10.51 -3.43 -19.42
C THR A 9 -11.77 -3.35 -20.27
N ALA A 10 -11.62 -3.25 -21.61
CA ALA A 10 -12.74 -3.25 -22.54
C ALA A 10 -13.55 -4.57 -22.55
N GLU A 11 -12.97 -5.67 -22.11
CA GLU A 11 -13.63 -6.99 -22.05
C GLU A 11 -14.32 -7.25 -20.72
N VAL A 12 -14.16 -6.36 -19.73
CA VAL A 12 -14.85 -6.45 -18.45
C VAL A 12 -16.32 -6.06 -18.66
N TRP A 13 -17.20 -7.05 -18.63
CA TRP A 13 -18.62 -6.85 -18.87
C TRP A 13 -19.38 -6.23 -17.69
N ASP A 14 -18.89 -6.43 -16.44
CA ASP A 14 -19.47 -5.85 -15.22
C ASP A 14 -19.11 -4.35 -15.17
N PRO A 15 -20.10 -3.43 -15.27
CA PRO A 15 -19.83 -2.00 -15.36
C PRO A 15 -19.22 -1.42 -14.08
N GLU A 16 -19.58 -1.96 -12.91
CA GLU A 16 -19.03 -1.53 -11.64
C GLU A 16 -17.55 -1.93 -11.50
N LEU A 17 -17.22 -3.17 -11.89
CA LEU A 17 -15.84 -3.61 -11.89
C LEU A 17 -14.98 -2.79 -12.86
N ARG A 18 -15.52 -2.47 -14.03
CA ARG A 18 -14.83 -1.62 -15.00
C ARG A 18 -14.53 -0.25 -14.42
N GLU A 19 -15.51 0.39 -13.78
CA GLU A 19 -15.33 1.68 -13.13
C GLU A 19 -14.26 1.64 -12.03
N LEU A 20 -14.24 0.58 -11.22
CA LEU A 20 -13.21 0.39 -10.19
C LEU A 20 -11.81 0.26 -10.80
N ILE A 21 -11.66 -0.49 -11.89
CA ILE A 21 -10.40 -0.63 -12.62
C ILE A 21 -9.92 0.72 -13.16
N GLU A 22 -10.80 1.46 -13.85
CA GLU A 22 -10.50 2.78 -14.39
C GLU A 22 -10.12 3.79 -13.29
N ARG A 23 -10.77 3.69 -12.12
CA ARG A 23 -10.42 4.52 -10.96
C ARG A 23 -9.03 4.18 -10.43
N CYS A 24 -8.66 2.90 -10.36
CA CYS A 24 -7.31 2.48 -10.00
C CYS A 24 -6.27 3.03 -10.99
N GLU A 25 -6.55 2.96 -12.29
CA GLU A 25 -5.68 3.51 -13.33
C GLU A 25 -5.46 5.02 -13.18
N ARG A 26 -6.53 5.77 -12.92
CA ARG A 26 -6.42 7.23 -12.71
C ARG A 26 -5.62 7.62 -11.46
N LEU A 27 -5.72 6.85 -10.40
CA LEU A 27 -5.02 7.11 -9.13
C LEU A 27 -3.59 6.55 -9.11
N GLY A 28 -3.28 5.59 -10.00
CA GLY A 28 -2.04 4.84 -9.97
C GLY A 28 -1.90 3.89 -8.78
N VAL A 29 -2.96 3.70 -7.98
CA VAL A 29 -2.95 2.83 -6.79
C VAL A 29 -4.33 2.19 -6.57
N PRO A 30 -4.41 0.85 -6.53
CA PRO A 30 -3.40 -0.07 -7.05
C PRO A 30 -3.13 0.17 -8.53
N ASP A 31 -2.02 -0.35 -9.03
CA ASP A 31 -1.69 -0.22 -10.45
C ASP A 31 -2.73 -0.90 -11.37
N SER A 32 -2.68 -0.61 -12.66
CA SER A 32 -3.66 -1.13 -13.61
C SER A 32 -3.54 -2.64 -13.87
N LEU A 33 -2.40 -3.25 -13.57
CA LEU A 33 -2.17 -4.68 -13.85
C LEU A 33 -2.93 -5.57 -12.87
N PHE A 34 -2.82 -5.29 -11.57
CA PHE A 34 -3.44 -6.07 -10.52
C PHE A 34 -4.98 -6.14 -10.63
N PRO A 35 -5.70 -5.02 -10.80
CA PRO A 35 -7.14 -5.04 -11.00
C PRO A 35 -7.59 -5.91 -12.18
N ARG A 36 -6.85 -5.88 -13.28
CA ARG A 36 -7.17 -6.66 -14.48
C ARG A 36 -6.93 -8.16 -14.30
N ILE A 37 -5.95 -8.56 -13.49
CA ILE A 37 -5.77 -9.97 -13.13
C ILE A 37 -6.90 -10.43 -12.21
N LEU A 38 -7.24 -9.62 -11.20
CA LEU A 38 -8.36 -9.90 -10.28
C LEU A 38 -9.72 -9.96 -10.98
N ALA A 39 -9.89 -9.28 -12.12
CA ALA A 39 -11.13 -9.27 -12.88
C ALA A 39 -11.60 -10.67 -13.33
N ARG A 40 -10.72 -11.67 -13.24
CA ARG A 40 -11.09 -13.09 -13.47
C ARG A 40 -12.06 -13.64 -12.40
N VAL A 41 -12.13 -12.98 -11.24
CA VAL A 41 -13.05 -13.32 -10.14
C VAL A 41 -13.84 -12.04 -9.75
N PRO A 42 -14.84 -11.62 -10.55
CA PRO A 42 -15.43 -10.28 -10.47
C PRO A 42 -15.95 -9.89 -9.09
N ALA A 43 -16.65 -10.77 -8.40
CA ALA A 43 -17.20 -10.49 -7.08
C ALA A 43 -16.09 -10.21 -6.05
N TYR A 44 -15.02 -11.01 -6.09
CA TYR A 44 -13.88 -10.84 -5.19
C TYR A 44 -13.07 -9.60 -5.56
N ALA A 45 -12.88 -9.36 -6.86
CA ALA A 45 -12.21 -8.18 -7.36
C ALA A 45 -12.88 -6.90 -6.87
N LYS A 46 -14.20 -6.79 -6.99
CA LYS A 46 -14.94 -5.62 -6.50
C LYS A 46 -14.72 -5.35 -5.02
N ALA A 47 -14.76 -6.38 -4.18
CA ALA A 47 -14.55 -6.23 -2.74
C ALA A 47 -13.13 -5.74 -2.41
N LEU A 48 -12.12 -6.37 -3.00
CA LEU A 48 -10.72 -6.01 -2.76
C LEU A 48 -10.36 -4.64 -3.33
N LEU A 49 -10.79 -4.31 -4.56
CA LEU A 49 -10.51 -3.03 -5.18
C LEU A 49 -11.17 -1.87 -4.43
N ARG A 50 -12.39 -2.06 -3.92
CA ARG A 50 -13.02 -1.08 -3.04
C ARG A 50 -12.20 -0.86 -1.77
N ALA A 51 -11.78 -1.93 -1.08
CA ALA A 51 -10.96 -1.82 0.12
C ALA A 51 -9.63 -1.11 -0.17
N MET A 52 -8.96 -1.44 -1.27
CA MET A 52 -7.71 -0.80 -1.67
C MET A 52 -7.90 0.68 -2.03
N LEU A 53 -8.94 1.01 -2.80
CA LEU A 53 -9.24 2.41 -3.13
C LEU A 53 -9.57 3.22 -1.88
N LEU A 54 -10.42 2.70 -0.98
CA LEU A 54 -10.74 3.36 0.30
C LEU A 54 -9.48 3.60 1.13
N SER A 55 -8.59 2.62 1.20
CA SER A 55 -7.34 2.74 1.96
C SER A 55 -6.44 3.88 1.48
N HIS A 56 -6.56 4.28 0.20
CA HIS A 56 -5.79 5.39 -0.40
C HIS A 56 -6.54 6.71 -0.50
N THR A 57 -7.86 6.69 -0.51
CA THR A 57 -8.66 7.90 -0.76
C THR A 57 -9.39 8.42 0.47
N GLU A 58 -9.47 7.61 1.52
CA GLU A 58 -10.23 7.92 2.73
C GLU A 58 -9.42 7.59 3.98
N GLY A 59 -9.98 7.93 5.15
CA GLY A 59 -9.38 7.67 6.43
C GLY A 59 -8.79 8.93 7.09
N ASN A 60 -8.22 8.73 8.28
CA ASN A 60 -7.71 9.80 9.14
C ASN A 60 -6.17 9.84 9.24
N VAL A 61 -5.50 8.92 8.55
CA VAL A 61 -4.04 8.91 8.44
C VAL A 61 -3.62 9.55 7.13
N ASP A 62 -2.61 10.41 7.19
CA ASP A 62 -2.10 11.12 6.02
C ASP A 62 -1.76 10.14 4.88
N HIS A 63 -2.27 10.44 3.69
CA HIS A 63 -2.09 9.58 2.51
C HIS A 63 -0.63 9.49 2.07
N LYS A 64 0.16 10.56 2.23
CA LYS A 64 1.60 10.55 1.91
C LYS A 64 2.36 9.58 2.80
N LEU A 65 2.03 9.55 4.10
CA LEU A 65 2.60 8.59 5.04
C LEU A 65 2.24 7.15 4.66
N LYS A 66 0.98 6.89 4.33
CA LYS A 66 0.54 5.56 3.85
C LYS A 66 1.29 5.15 2.58
N GLU A 67 1.53 6.07 1.64
CA GLU A 67 2.29 5.77 0.43
C GLU A 67 3.76 5.47 0.74
N ILE A 68 4.41 6.19 1.67
CA ILE A 68 5.77 5.86 2.12
C ILE A 68 5.81 4.46 2.73
N ILE A 69 4.84 4.12 3.60
CA ILE A 69 4.73 2.78 4.20
C ILE A 69 4.60 1.70 3.12
N ARG A 70 3.76 1.91 2.10
CA ARG A 70 3.59 0.97 0.99
C ARG A 70 4.90 0.71 0.25
N ILE A 71 5.66 1.79 -0.02
CA ILE A 71 6.96 1.69 -0.69
C ILE A 71 8.01 1.04 0.21
N GLN A 72 8.02 1.38 1.51
CA GLN A 72 8.88 0.76 2.52
C GLN A 72 8.69 -0.76 2.54
N LEU A 73 7.44 -1.23 2.60
CA LEU A 73 7.11 -2.66 2.56
C LEU A 73 7.63 -3.33 1.29
N ALA A 74 7.46 -2.69 0.13
CA ALA A 74 7.96 -3.21 -1.14
C ALA A 74 9.49 -3.30 -1.15
N ARG A 75 10.20 -2.29 -0.63
CA ARG A 75 11.67 -2.31 -0.52
C ARG A 75 12.16 -3.41 0.43
N ARG A 76 11.51 -3.57 1.59
CA ARG A 76 11.82 -4.66 2.53
C ARG A 76 11.60 -6.04 1.93
N ALA A 77 10.58 -6.18 1.10
CA ALA A 77 10.31 -7.42 0.37
C ALA A 77 11.25 -7.66 -0.83
N GLY A 78 12.13 -6.71 -1.16
CA GLY A 78 12.97 -6.76 -2.35
C GLY A 78 12.16 -6.78 -3.64
N ASP A 79 11.05 -6.04 -3.67
CA ASP A 79 10.14 -5.96 -4.81
C ASP A 79 10.35 -4.64 -5.57
N PRO A 80 11.12 -4.64 -6.68
CA PRO A 80 11.41 -3.42 -7.43
C PRO A 80 10.20 -2.87 -8.15
N TYR A 81 9.22 -3.72 -8.50
CA TYR A 81 8.02 -3.29 -9.19
C TYR A 81 7.17 -2.40 -8.30
N PHE A 82 6.74 -2.91 -7.13
CA PHE A 82 5.93 -2.11 -6.21
C PHE A 82 6.72 -0.98 -5.55
N ALA A 83 8.03 -1.13 -5.36
CA ALA A 83 8.89 -0.04 -4.88
C ALA A 83 9.01 1.12 -5.89
N GLY A 84 8.84 0.82 -7.19
CA GLY A 84 8.89 1.82 -8.27
C GLY A 84 7.58 2.56 -8.52
N LEU A 85 6.45 2.03 -8.06
CA LEU A 85 5.14 2.68 -8.25
C LEU A 85 4.99 3.91 -7.35
N ARG A 86 4.20 4.88 -7.82
CA ARG A 86 3.87 6.11 -7.07
C ARG A 86 2.37 6.38 -7.14
N SER A 87 1.79 6.72 -6.00
CA SER A 87 0.44 7.26 -5.95
C SER A 87 0.41 8.64 -6.58
N ALA A 88 -0.33 8.80 -7.67
CA ALA A 88 -0.50 10.10 -8.33
C ALA A 88 -1.05 11.16 -7.35
N LYS A 89 -1.99 10.74 -6.47
CA LYS A 89 -2.53 11.63 -5.43
C LYS A 89 -1.47 12.05 -4.43
N ALA A 90 -0.67 11.12 -3.88
CA ALA A 90 0.36 11.46 -2.90
C ALA A 90 1.41 12.41 -3.47
N MET A 91 1.83 12.19 -4.73
CA MET A 91 2.75 13.10 -5.42
C MET A 91 2.14 14.48 -5.64
N ALA A 92 0.87 14.56 -6.03
CA ALA A 92 0.15 15.82 -6.17
C ALA A 92 -0.02 16.57 -4.84
N ASP A 93 -0.16 15.83 -3.73
CA ASP A 93 -0.24 16.37 -2.36
C ASP A 93 1.15 16.76 -1.80
N GLY A 94 2.20 16.68 -2.62
CA GLY A 94 3.55 17.15 -2.28
C GLY A 94 4.48 16.10 -1.67
N LEU A 95 4.19 14.81 -1.80
CA LEU A 95 5.18 13.76 -1.49
C LEU A 95 6.34 13.86 -2.50
N ASP A 96 7.57 13.88 -2.00
CA ASP A 96 8.78 13.92 -2.83
C ASP A 96 9.63 12.63 -2.67
N GLU A 97 10.51 12.38 -3.64
CA GLU A 97 11.40 11.23 -3.63
C GLU A 97 12.38 11.24 -2.45
N ALA A 98 12.74 12.42 -1.94
CA ALA A 98 13.63 12.54 -0.79
C ALA A 98 12.91 12.11 0.50
N ALA A 99 11.61 12.41 0.65
CA ALA A 99 10.80 11.90 1.76
C ALA A 99 10.60 10.39 1.66
N ILE A 100 10.33 9.86 0.46
CA ILE A 100 10.23 8.42 0.21
C ILE A 100 11.55 7.71 0.57
N ALA A 101 12.69 8.23 0.11
CA ALA A 101 13.99 7.66 0.43
C ALA A 101 14.24 7.66 1.95
N ALA A 102 14.04 8.80 2.61
CA ALA A 102 14.22 8.93 4.05
C ALA A 102 13.31 7.98 4.86
N GLY A 103 12.06 7.80 4.43
CA GLY A 103 11.10 6.90 5.09
C GLY A 103 11.42 5.42 4.90
N CYS A 104 12.09 5.07 3.82
CA CYS A 104 12.48 3.69 3.54
C CYS A 104 13.85 3.30 4.14
N ASP A 105 14.73 4.26 4.36
CA ASP A 105 16.12 4.00 4.79
C ASP A 105 16.30 4.22 6.30
N ASP A 106 16.45 5.48 6.74
CA ASP A 106 16.72 5.82 8.14
C ASP A 106 15.73 6.87 8.67
N TYR A 107 14.45 6.50 8.69
CA TYR A 107 13.39 7.39 9.18
C TYR A 107 13.56 7.77 10.65
N GLU A 108 14.17 6.92 11.46
CA GLU A 108 14.35 7.16 12.89
C GLU A 108 15.21 8.42 13.16
N ARG A 109 16.25 8.65 12.36
CA ARG A 109 17.13 9.80 12.48
C ARG A 109 16.73 10.97 11.59
N SER A 110 15.82 10.74 10.67
CA SER A 110 15.43 11.78 9.72
C SER A 110 14.66 12.90 10.41
N PRO A 111 15.07 14.17 10.22
CA PRO A 111 14.32 15.32 10.70
C PRO A 111 13.05 15.60 9.88
N ARG A 112 12.83 14.85 8.79
CA ARG A 112 11.67 15.01 7.92
C ARG A 112 10.39 14.46 8.54
N PHE A 113 10.50 13.58 9.53
CA PHE A 113 9.37 12.91 10.15
C PHE A 113 9.16 13.34 11.60
N SER A 114 7.93 13.64 11.93
CA SER A 114 7.47 13.79 13.31
C SER A 114 7.58 12.45 14.06
N GLU A 115 7.54 12.50 15.39
CA GLU A 115 7.53 11.26 16.19
C GLU A 115 6.31 10.37 15.86
N ALA A 116 5.15 10.97 15.57
CA ALA A 116 3.97 10.22 15.14
C ALA A 116 4.26 9.44 13.85
N GLU A 117 4.81 10.09 12.82
CA GLU A 117 5.13 9.43 11.55
C GLU A 117 6.18 8.33 11.72
N LYS A 118 7.19 8.55 12.56
CA LYS A 118 8.18 7.50 12.91
C LYS A 118 7.52 6.31 13.56
N TRP A 119 6.54 6.51 14.44
CA TRP A 119 5.78 5.40 15.03
C TRP A 119 5.01 4.59 14.00
N ALA A 120 4.42 5.23 12.99
CA ALA A 120 3.72 4.53 11.92
C ALA A 120 4.68 3.74 11.03
N LEU A 121 5.84 4.30 10.67
CA LEU A 121 6.89 3.62 9.89
C LEU A 121 7.48 2.43 10.68
N ARG A 122 7.73 2.62 11.97
CA ARG A 122 8.16 1.55 12.88
C ARG A 122 7.13 0.44 13.03
N TYR A 123 5.84 0.79 13.04
CA TYR A 123 4.76 -0.19 13.07
C TYR A 123 4.77 -1.07 11.83
N ALA A 124 4.96 -0.47 10.65
CA ALA A 124 5.08 -1.23 9.41
C ALA A 124 6.31 -2.16 9.40
N ASP A 125 7.47 -1.66 9.82
CA ASP A 125 8.68 -2.48 9.93
C ASP A 125 8.48 -3.67 10.88
N ARG A 126 7.92 -3.42 12.07
CA ARG A 126 7.74 -4.48 13.07
C ARG A 126 6.70 -5.51 12.65
N MET A 127 5.55 -5.09 12.11
CA MET A 127 4.56 -6.03 11.58
C MET A 127 5.15 -6.95 10.52
N TYR A 128 6.10 -6.45 9.74
CA TYR A 128 6.72 -7.19 8.65
C TYR A 128 7.90 -8.07 9.13
N LEU A 129 8.82 -7.49 9.93
CA LEU A 129 10.10 -8.12 10.28
C LEU A 129 10.04 -8.93 11.59
N ASP A 130 9.25 -8.46 12.56
CA ASP A 130 9.17 -9.03 13.91
C ASP A 130 7.80 -8.76 14.55
N PRO A 131 6.73 -9.42 14.07
CA PRO A 131 5.38 -9.18 14.56
C PRO A 131 5.22 -9.48 16.05
N ALA A 132 6.07 -10.30 16.64
CA ALA A 132 6.03 -10.58 18.07
C ALA A 132 6.43 -9.37 18.93
N SER A 133 7.19 -8.42 18.37
CA SER A 133 7.56 -7.17 19.03
C SER A 133 6.45 -6.12 19.06
N VAL A 134 5.33 -6.36 18.36
CA VAL A 134 4.14 -5.50 18.41
C VAL A 134 3.25 -5.95 19.55
N ASP A 135 3.71 -5.69 20.75
CA ASP A 135 3.09 -6.08 22.02
C ASP A 135 2.25 -4.96 22.65
N ALA A 136 1.76 -5.20 23.86
CA ALA A 136 0.96 -4.23 24.61
C ALA A 136 1.73 -2.93 24.90
N ALA A 137 3.04 -3.00 25.14
CA ALA A 137 3.87 -1.82 25.38
C ALA A 137 4.04 -1.00 24.11
N PHE A 138 4.21 -1.67 22.95
CA PHE A 138 4.25 -1.00 21.68
C PHE A 138 2.94 -0.26 21.38
N TYR A 139 1.79 -0.89 21.55
CA TYR A 139 0.50 -0.23 21.38
C TYR A 139 0.27 0.91 22.37
N ALA A 140 0.73 0.77 23.62
CA ALA A 140 0.66 1.87 24.58
C ALA A 140 1.45 3.09 24.08
N GLY A 141 2.65 2.88 23.51
CA GLY A 141 3.43 3.94 22.87
C GLY A 141 2.73 4.58 21.67
N MET A 142 2.15 3.77 20.76
CA MET A 142 1.40 4.28 19.61
C MET A 142 0.21 5.16 20.02
N LYS A 143 -0.49 4.82 21.10
CA LYS A 143 -1.66 5.56 21.60
C LYS A 143 -1.34 6.99 22.08
N HIS A 144 -0.09 7.33 22.28
CA HIS A 144 0.31 8.73 22.53
C HIS A 144 0.26 9.60 21.28
N HIS A 145 0.24 8.99 20.10
CA HIS A 145 0.30 9.68 18.81
C HIS A 145 -0.93 9.45 17.94
N TYR A 146 -1.59 8.30 18.08
CA TYR A 146 -2.71 7.87 17.26
C TYR A 146 -3.89 7.41 18.10
N SER A 147 -5.10 7.73 17.64
CA SER A 147 -6.31 7.11 18.16
C SER A 147 -6.36 5.61 17.79
N GLU A 148 -7.14 4.84 18.50
CA GLU A 148 -7.33 3.42 18.18
C GLU A 148 -7.86 3.21 16.75
N ALA A 149 -8.71 4.10 16.27
CA ALA A 149 -9.21 4.08 14.89
C ALA A 149 -8.07 4.25 13.87
N GLN A 150 -7.15 5.19 14.10
CA GLN A 150 -5.99 5.40 13.23
C GLN A 150 -5.00 4.22 13.30
N ILE A 151 -4.82 3.63 14.48
CA ILE A 151 -3.99 2.43 14.63
C ILE A 151 -4.58 1.26 13.84
N MET A 152 -5.89 1.06 13.90
CA MET A 152 -6.59 0.03 13.12
C MET A 152 -6.51 0.33 11.61
N GLU A 153 -6.63 1.60 11.21
CA GLU A 153 -6.46 2.02 9.81
C GLU A 153 -5.05 1.67 9.30
N LEU A 154 -4.01 2.03 10.05
CA LEU A 154 -2.63 1.71 9.71
C LEU A 154 -2.40 0.19 9.62
N GLY A 155 -2.84 -0.56 10.62
CA GLY A 155 -2.68 -2.01 10.64
C GLY A 155 -3.38 -2.69 9.46
N ALA A 156 -4.61 -2.30 9.16
CA ALA A 156 -5.37 -2.82 8.02
C ALA A 156 -4.70 -2.46 6.69
N PHE A 157 -4.22 -1.20 6.56
CA PHE A 157 -3.47 -0.75 5.38
C PHE A 157 -2.21 -1.60 5.15
N ILE A 158 -1.39 -1.76 6.19
CA ILE A 158 -0.15 -2.55 6.14
C ILE A 158 -0.46 -3.99 5.73
N ALA A 159 -1.42 -4.64 6.40
CA ALA A 159 -1.78 -6.03 6.14
C ALA A 159 -2.30 -6.24 4.71
N LEU A 160 -3.19 -5.35 4.24
CA LEU A 160 -3.77 -5.43 2.90
C LEU A 160 -2.69 -5.26 1.83
N HIS A 161 -1.88 -4.20 1.94
CA HIS A 161 -0.87 -3.89 0.92
C HIS A 161 0.27 -4.89 0.92
N TYR A 162 0.75 -5.30 2.09
CA TYR A 162 1.77 -6.33 2.18
C TYR A 162 1.30 -7.66 1.59
N GLY A 163 0.11 -8.13 2.00
CA GLY A 163 -0.46 -9.39 1.50
C GLY A 163 -0.67 -9.36 -0.02
N MET A 164 -1.16 -8.23 -0.55
CA MET A 164 -1.38 -8.08 -1.99
C MET A 164 -0.07 -8.00 -2.78
N GLN A 165 0.96 -7.32 -2.27
CA GLN A 165 2.28 -7.29 -2.91
C GLN A 165 2.90 -8.69 -2.97
N VAL A 166 2.85 -9.45 -1.87
CA VAL A 166 3.33 -10.85 -1.84
C VAL A 166 2.57 -11.70 -2.85
N PHE A 167 1.26 -11.61 -2.89
CA PHE A 167 0.43 -12.35 -3.83
C PHE A 167 0.81 -12.01 -5.28
N MET A 168 0.85 -10.73 -5.64
CA MET A 168 1.20 -10.27 -6.99
C MET A 168 2.58 -10.73 -7.43
N ARG A 169 3.54 -10.74 -6.52
CA ARG A 169 4.89 -11.24 -6.79
C ARG A 169 4.88 -12.71 -7.21
N THR A 170 4.01 -13.56 -6.60
CA THR A 170 3.86 -14.97 -6.99
C THR A 170 3.29 -15.16 -8.39
N LEU A 171 2.65 -14.12 -8.95
CA LEU A 171 2.12 -14.14 -10.32
C LEU A 171 3.17 -13.74 -11.38
N GLY A 172 4.42 -13.56 -11.00
CA GLY A 172 5.50 -13.17 -11.91
C GLY A 172 5.50 -11.69 -12.29
N ASN A 173 4.77 -10.85 -11.55
CA ASN A 173 4.81 -9.40 -11.76
C ASN A 173 6.12 -8.84 -11.20
N GLY A 174 6.85 -8.11 -12.01
CA GLY A 174 8.13 -7.52 -11.62
C GLY A 174 9.33 -8.45 -11.74
N ALA A 175 9.17 -9.68 -12.25
CA ALA A 175 10.34 -10.46 -12.64
C ALA A 175 11.08 -9.77 -13.80
N PRO A 176 12.40 -9.58 -13.73
CA PRO A 176 13.15 -9.08 -14.87
C PRO A 176 12.94 -10.01 -16.06
N THR A 177 12.63 -9.43 -17.21
CA THR A 177 12.56 -10.13 -18.50
C THR A 177 13.94 -10.50 -18.96
#